data_f69b23cba2602abf93c525e581ebf983
#
_entry.id   f69b23cba2602abf93c525e581ebf983
#
_cell.length_a   1.000
_cell.length_b   1.000
_cell.length_c   1.000
_cell.angle_alpha   90.00
_cell.angle_beta   90.00
_cell.angle_gamma   90.00
#
_symmetry.space_group_name_H-M   'P 1'
#
loop_
_entity.id
_entity.type
_entity.pdbx_description
1 polymer ?
#
loop_
_entity_poly.entity_id
_entity_poly.type
_entity_poly.pdbx_seq_one_letter_code
_entity_poly.pdbx_strand_id
1 'polypeptide(L)'
;MLVTELAICDGEVAPPEVGEIGQYWLLFAETPPDAGDPSIVTVEVDVEPLDDGVPLRQPAPSPAFPDEERWWEWRLFLRGDGWTATWYSRRPTVGRQRLTGRLFGDLGYATTGSATGRILRARVVSDSYQMLEQPPTEPKRHPRWIPIPGTRTFREVEAATGVFRDDTNPTAAESPAEDAVRECGVLVDLDLDDVPPPPVRPTIVPAAVSAHDRDVWVVDRELPTVIRLREPSTVREYRFPGAILAGRAHRPRWVHADDDGCWVVGRDGIFRCSLDGSVVRIDEQPIIGSAAYNGVLLSWRRTGEHTSVSLQWPGGRHQELEPLDGRIGAVDPGRDGFMGVLHPGTDTDTDGDFSRLFVIDADGHTRLGPPLTRLTGTFFVGNDPRRLVDPRGRQVPIRPDLTAGEVESVPIRGSVGGTAGPWVWVVHPGGDLSVEPNPLSDWHCLLSVLDPVTFALKCRLAVFSPYPEVSYDGEGRMWIVAGGMWLVDPSSRNTVQRVHLA
;
A
#
# COMPACT_ATOMS: atom_id res chain seq x y z
N MET A 1 -20.49 -5.00 -14.25
CA MET A 1 -19.27 -5.37 -13.51
C MET A 1 -19.58 -5.61 -12.05
N LEU A 2 -18.78 -6.41 -11.37
CA LEU A 2 -18.94 -6.72 -9.94
C LEU A 2 -17.97 -5.85 -9.11
N VAL A 3 -18.49 -5.00 -8.24
CA VAL A 3 -17.73 -4.29 -7.23
C VAL A 3 -17.73 -5.16 -5.97
N THR A 4 -16.56 -5.54 -5.50
CA THR A 4 -16.46 -6.46 -4.35
C THR A 4 -16.86 -5.77 -3.03
N GLU A 5 -17.36 -6.55 -2.07
CA GLU A 5 -17.59 -6.08 -0.70
C GLU A 5 -16.33 -5.39 -0.15
N LEU A 6 -15.17 -6.00 -0.37
CA LEU A 6 -13.89 -5.49 0.07
C LEU A 6 -13.66 -4.06 -0.44
N ALA A 7 -13.81 -3.81 -1.74
CA ALA A 7 -13.61 -2.50 -2.34
C ALA A 7 -14.52 -1.41 -1.74
N ILE A 8 -15.74 -1.78 -1.32
CA ILE A 8 -16.71 -0.87 -0.71
C ILE A 8 -16.41 -0.65 0.78
N CYS A 9 -16.21 -1.72 1.53
CA CYS A 9 -15.92 -1.65 2.96
C CYS A 9 -14.61 -0.93 3.24
N ASP A 10 -13.64 -1.15 2.39
CA ASP A 10 -12.33 -0.53 2.43
C ASP A 10 -12.37 0.93 1.96
N GLY A 11 -13.53 1.38 1.46
CA GLY A 11 -13.73 2.74 1.00
C GLY A 11 -12.86 3.10 -0.21
N GLU A 12 -12.35 2.12 -0.95
CA GLU A 12 -11.62 2.35 -2.20
C GLU A 12 -12.56 2.73 -3.33
N VAL A 13 -13.77 2.17 -3.28
CA VAL A 13 -14.86 2.51 -4.16
C VAL A 13 -16.01 3.05 -3.30
N ALA A 14 -16.55 4.20 -3.66
CA ALA A 14 -17.78 4.69 -3.03
C ALA A 14 -18.90 3.65 -3.23
N PRO A 15 -19.77 3.42 -2.23
CA PRO A 15 -20.93 2.54 -2.40
C PRO A 15 -21.73 2.97 -3.65
N PRO A 16 -21.95 2.07 -4.63
CA PRO A 16 -22.68 2.42 -5.84
C PRO A 16 -24.10 2.93 -5.55
N GLU A 17 -24.46 4.04 -6.18
CA GLU A 17 -25.79 4.64 -6.11
C GLU A 17 -26.34 4.87 -7.52
N VAL A 18 -27.57 4.44 -7.78
CA VAL A 18 -28.20 4.56 -9.11
C VAL A 18 -28.37 6.04 -9.47
N GLY A 19 -27.96 6.39 -10.68
CA GLY A 19 -28.00 7.77 -11.19
C GLY A 19 -26.70 8.55 -10.98
N GLU A 20 -25.78 8.10 -10.11
CA GLU A 20 -24.47 8.72 -9.95
C GLU A 20 -23.47 8.27 -11.02
N ILE A 21 -22.43 9.05 -11.22
CA ILE A 21 -21.31 8.69 -12.11
C ILE A 21 -20.24 8.01 -11.25
N GLY A 22 -19.95 6.75 -11.60
CA GLY A 22 -18.91 5.96 -10.96
C GLY A 22 -17.68 5.82 -11.87
N GLN A 23 -16.51 5.86 -11.28
CA GLN A 23 -15.25 5.48 -11.92
C GLN A 23 -14.68 4.26 -11.23
N TYR A 24 -14.32 3.25 -12.03
CA TYR A 24 -13.89 1.95 -11.51
C TYR A 24 -12.64 1.49 -12.24
N TRP A 25 -11.69 0.97 -11.50
CA TRP A 25 -10.57 0.22 -12.05
C TRP A 25 -11.03 -1.19 -12.38
N LEU A 26 -10.72 -1.69 -13.59
CA LEU A 26 -11.27 -2.94 -14.06
C LEU A 26 -10.23 -4.05 -14.16
N LEU A 27 -10.56 -5.17 -13.53
CA LEU A 27 -9.92 -6.46 -13.70
C LEU A 27 -10.89 -7.41 -14.42
N PHE A 28 -10.41 -8.09 -15.45
CA PHE A 28 -11.17 -9.16 -16.10
C PHE A 28 -10.68 -10.53 -15.61
N ALA A 29 -11.62 -11.39 -15.24
CA ALA A 29 -11.35 -12.79 -14.94
C ALA A 29 -12.14 -13.69 -15.86
N GLU A 30 -11.43 -14.51 -16.65
CA GLU A 30 -12.04 -15.51 -17.53
C GLU A 30 -12.83 -16.50 -16.69
N THR A 31 -14.10 -16.73 -17.05
CA THR A 31 -15.03 -17.60 -16.32
C THR A 31 -15.89 -18.34 -17.33
N PRO A 32 -16.17 -19.63 -17.14
CA PRO A 32 -17.09 -20.36 -18.00
C PRO A 32 -18.44 -19.66 -18.11
N PRO A 33 -19.09 -19.70 -19.27
CA PRO A 33 -20.39 -19.10 -19.45
C PRO A 33 -21.43 -19.77 -18.53
N ASP A 34 -22.22 -18.95 -17.86
CA ASP A 34 -23.38 -19.36 -17.05
C ASP A 34 -24.54 -18.40 -17.33
N ALA A 35 -25.58 -18.91 -17.93
CA ALA A 35 -26.76 -18.13 -18.29
C ALA A 35 -27.56 -17.64 -17.06
N GLY A 36 -27.38 -18.28 -15.92
CA GLY A 36 -28.03 -17.91 -14.65
C GLY A 36 -27.30 -16.79 -13.89
N ASP A 37 -26.04 -16.49 -14.24
CA ASP A 37 -25.23 -15.48 -13.56
C ASP A 37 -25.03 -14.22 -14.43
N PRO A 38 -25.79 -13.12 -14.19
CA PRO A 38 -25.66 -11.89 -14.96
C PRO A 38 -24.34 -11.15 -14.75
N SER A 39 -23.50 -11.57 -13.83
CA SER A 39 -22.16 -11.02 -13.65
C SER A 39 -21.17 -11.57 -14.67
N ILE A 40 -21.52 -12.66 -15.39
CA ILE A 40 -20.70 -13.24 -16.44
C ILE A 40 -21.14 -12.67 -17.78
N VAL A 41 -20.21 -12.00 -18.45
CA VAL A 41 -20.46 -11.34 -19.73
C VAL A 41 -19.54 -11.89 -20.81
N THR A 42 -20.01 -11.87 -22.06
CA THR A 42 -19.17 -12.13 -23.22
C THR A 42 -18.91 -10.83 -23.94
N VAL A 43 -17.65 -10.48 -24.08
CA VAL A 43 -17.19 -9.20 -24.63
C VAL A 43 -16.28 -9.42 -25.85
N GLU A 44 -16.35 -8.52 -26.81
CA GLU A 44 -15.38 -8.42 -27.89
C GLU A 44 -14.39 -7.32 -27.55
N VAL A 45 -13.10 -7.65 -27.52
CA VAL A 45 -12.04 -6.74 -27.07
C VAL A 45 -10.80 -6.88 -27.94
N ASP A 46 -10.03 -5.80 -28.02
CA ASP A 46 -8.66 -5.84 -28.51
C ASP A 46 -7.72 -6.09 -27.34
N VAL A 47 -6.85 -7.08 -27.48
CA VAL A 47 -5.93 -7.52 -26.43
C VAL A 47 -4.51 -7.09 -26.78
N GLU A 48 -3.89 -6.35 -25.85
CA GLU A 48 -2.51 -5.90 -25.95
C GLU A 48 -1.69 -6.50 -24.80
N PRO A 49 -0.42 -6.92 -25.03
CA PRO A 49 0.42 -7.35 -23.95
C PRO A 49 0.87 -6.15 -23.09
N LEU A 50 0.92 -6.35 -21.79
CA LEU A 50 1.66 -5.49 -20.85
C LEU A 50 3.05 -6.11 -20.59
N ASP A 51 3.94 -5.33 -19.97
CA ASP A 51 5.27 -5.78 -19.59
C ASP A 51 6.10 -6.39 -20.74
N ASP A 52 6.01 -5.77 -21.93
CA ASP A 52 6.65 -6.25 -23.17
C ASP A 52 6.27 -7.69 -23.56
N GLY A 53 5.14 -8.18 -23.08
CA GLY A 53 4.66 -9.55 -23.33
C GLY A 53 5.43 -10.64 -22.57
N VAL A 54 6.24 -10.26 -21.58
CA VAL A 54 6.99 -11.21 -20.77
C VAL A 54 6.07 -11.80 -19.70
N PRO A 55 5.93 -13.16 -19.65
CA PRO A 55 5.10 -13.78 -18.63
C PRO A 55 5.76 -13.68 -17.26
N LEU A 56 4.94 -13.52 -16.25
CA LEU A 56 5.33 -13.63 -14.85
C LEU A 56 5.15 -15.07 -14.39
N ARG A 57 6.13 -15.61 -13.67
CA ARG A 57 5.98 -16.90 -13.03
C ARG A 57 5.29 -16.71 -11.70
N GLN A 58 4.13 -17.34 -11.52
CA GLN A 58 3.47 -17.31 -10.22
C GLN A 58 4.37 -17.91 -9.14
N PRO A 59 4.40 -17.32 -7.95
CA PRO A 59 5.15 -17.85 -6.82
C PRO A 59 4.74 -19.30 -6.55
N ALA A 60 5.60 -20.03 -5.85
CA ALA A 60 5.24 -21.36 -5.37
C ALA A 60 3.88 -21.28 -4.64
N PRO A 61 3.00 -22.28 -4.82
CA PRO A 61 1.77 -22.34 -4.06
C PRO A 61 2.08 -22.12 -2.58
N SER A 62 1.21 -21.39 -1.92
CA SER A 62 1.30 -21.23 -0.46
C SER A 62 1.44 -22.63 0.16
N PRO A 63 2.21 -22.80 1.24
CA PRO A 63 2.19 -24.04 2.01
C PRO A 63 0.77 -24.50 2.39
N ALA A 64 -0.20 -23.59 2.35
CA ALA A 64 -1.62 -23.89 2.52
C ALA A 64 -2.27 -24.60 1.31
N PHE A 65 -1.65 -24.57 0.13
CA PHE A 65 -2.14 -25.16 -1.10
C PHE A 65 -1.01 -25.88 -1.84
N PRO A 66 -0.47 -26.98 -1.29
CA PRO A 66 0.70 -27.68 -1.84
C PRO A 66 0.45 -28.30 -3.21
N ASP A 67 -0.81 -28.56 -3.58
CA ASP A 67 -1.19 -29.22 -4.81
C ASP A 67 -1.46 -28.27 -5.98
N GLU A 68 -1.33 -26.95 -5.78
CA GLU A 68 -1.47 -26.01 -6.88
C GLU A 68 -0.21 -26.03 -7.75
N GLU A 69 -0.37 -26.38 -9.02
CA GLU A 69 0.72 -26.31 -10.00
C GLU A 69 1.13 -24.87 -10.25
N ARG A 70 2.44 -24.66 -10.38
CA ARG A 70 2.97 -23.37 -10.80
C ARG A 70 2.64 -23.16 -12.27
N TRP A 71 2.17 -21.95 -12.59
CA TRP A 71 1.88 -21.57 -13.97
C TRP A 71 2.58 -20.26 -14.36
N TRP A 72 2.68 -20.05 -15.67
CA TRP A 72 3.03 -18.77 -16.23
C TRP A 72 1.76 -17.94 -16.40
N GLU A 73 1.88 -16.64 -16.15
CA GLU A 73 0.80 -15.69 -16.24
C GLU A 73 1.24 -14.48 -17.07
N TRP A 74 0.45 -14.14 -18.07
CA TRP A 74 0.62 -12.96 -18.90
C TRP A 74 -0.28 -11.87 -18.38
N ARG A 75 0.27 -10.69 -18.15
CA ARG A 75 -0.51 -9.51 -17.86
C ARG A 75 -0.87 -8.84 -19.19
N LEU A 76 -2.16 -8.75 -19.47
CA LEU A 76 -2.74 -8.29 -20.72
C LEU A 76 -3.66 -7.10 -20.45
N PHE A 77 -3.75 -6.22 -21.44
CA PHE A 77 -4.63 -5.06 -21.43
C PHE A 77 -5.76 -5.29 -22.43
N LEU A 78 -6.97 -5.15 -21.97
CA LEU A 78 -8.19 -5.30 -22.77
C LEU A 78 -8.73 -3.91 -23.13
N ARG A 79 -9.04 -3.69 -24.38
CA ARG A 79 -9.79 -2.52 -24.85
C ARG A 79 -11.15 -2.96 -25.36
N GLY A 80 -12.19 -2.55 -24.65
CA GLY A 80 -13.56 -2.63 -25.08
C GLY A 80 -14.07 -1.28 -25.60
N ASP A 81 -15.35 -1.20 -25.91
CA ASP A 81 -16.02 0.02 -26.30
C ASP A 81 -16.34 0.85 -25.05
N GLY A 82 -15.65 1.99 -24.90
CA GLY A 82 -15.78 2.88 -23.74
C GLY A 82 -15.17 2.40 -22.42
N TRP A 83 -14.43 1.28 -22.41
CA TRP A 83 -13.78 0.77 -21.21
C TRP A 83 -12.48 0.05 -21.51
N THR A 84 -11.65 -0.09 -20.49
CA THR A 84 -10.41 -0.88 -20.53
C THR A 84 -10.32 -1.74 -19.27
N ALA A 85 -9.59 -2.87 -19.33
CA ALA A 85 -9.39 -3.72 -18.16
C ALA A 85 -8.01 -4.39 -18.20
N THR A 86 -7.49 -4.76 -17.04
CA THR A 86 -6.34 -5.67 -16.94
C THR A 86 -6.84 -7.11 -16.88
N TRP A 87 -6.14 -8.02 -17.56
CA TRP A 87 -6.42 -9.45 -17.54
C TRP A 87 -5.15 -10.25 -17.27
N TYR A 88 -5.19 -11.10 -16.24
CA TYR A 88 -4.15 -12.07 -15.95
C TYR A 88 -4.50 -13.39 -16.63
N SER A 89 -3.85 -13.67 -17.76
CA SER A 89 -4.12 -14.83 -18.60
C SER A 89 -3.09 -15.94 -18.40
N ARG A 90 -3.54 -17.18 -18.41
CA ARG A 90 -2.66 -18.36 -18.42
C ARG A 90 -2.10 -18.70 -19.81
N ARG A 91 -2.45 -17.91 -20.81
CA ARG A 91 -2.02 -18.08 -22.21
C ARG A 91 -1.65 -16.74 -22.84
N PRO A 92 -0.64 -16.71 -23.70
CA PRO A 92 -0.35 -15.51 -24.50
C PRO A 92 -1.53 -15.28 -25.47
N THR A 93 -2.07 -14.08 -25.43
CA THR A 93 -3.21 -13.71 -26.28
C THR A 93 -3.00 -12.28 -26.76
N VAL A 94 -3.25 -12.02 -28.05
CA VAL A 94 -3.13 -10.69 -28.64
C VAL A 94 -4.19 -10.49 -29.71
N GLY A 95 -4.46 -9.22 -30.05
CA GLY A 95 -5.40 -8.82 -31.07
C GLY A 95 -6.86 -9.01 -30.66
N ARG A 96 -7.78 -8.99 -31.65
CA ARG A 96 -9.21 -9.05 -31.37
C ARG A 96 -9.64 -10.41 -30.87
N GLN A 97 -10.31 -10.43 -29.76
CA GLN A 97 -10.74 -11.65 -29.05
C GLN A 97 -12.20 -11.51 -28.61
N ARG A 98 -12.86 -12.67 -28.49
CA ARG A 98 -14.16 -12.80 -27.84
C ARG A 98 -13.93 -13.57 -26.54
N LEU A 99 -14.10 -12.89 -25.41
CA LEU A 99 -13.83 -13.43 -24.09
C LEU A 99 -15.10 -13.52 -23.26
N THR A 100 -15.22 -14.57 -22.47
CA THR A 100 -16.31 -14.74 -21.50
C THR A 100 -15.76 -14.74 -20.10
N GLY A 101 -16.32 -13.94 -19.20
CA GLY A 101 -15.83 -13.80 -17.84
C GLY A 101 -16.53 -12.71 -17.06
N ARG A 102 -15.93 -12.34 -15.95
CA ARG A 102 -16.39 -11.25 -15.07
C ARG A 102 -15.47 -10.06 -15.15
N LEU A 103 -16.07 -8.88 -15.14
CA LEU A 103 -15.39 -7.64 -14.89
C LEU A 103 -15.55 -7.28 -13.41
N PHE A 104 -14.45 -7.13 -12.72
CA PHE A 104 -14.40 -6.69 -11.33
C PHE A 104 -14.02 -5.22 -11.30
N GLY A 105 -14.78 -4.44 -10.53
CA GLY A 105 -14.37 -3.10 -10.10
C GLY A 105 -13.43 -3.27 -8.91
N ASP A 106 -12.16 -3.48 -9.22
CA ASP A 106 -11.14 -3.86 -8.24
C ASP A 106 -10.39 -2.65 -7.69
N LEU A 107 -9.62 -2.95 -6.69
CA LEU A 107 -8.80 -2.11 -5.81
C LEU A 107 -7.63 -1.41 -6.51
N GLY A 108 -7.63 -1.05 -7.72
CA GLY A 108 -6.62 -0.20 -8.40
C GLY A 108 -5.13 -0.58 -8.24
N TYR A 109 -4.79 -1.53 -7.39
CA TYR A 109 -3.40 -1.87 -7.04
C TYR A 109 -2.61 -2.56 -8.15
N ALA A 110 -3.31 -3.22 -9.04
CA ALA A 110 -2.69 -4.03 -10.08
C ALA A 110 -3.32 -3.79 -11.46
N THR A 111 -4.27 -2.86 -11.56
CA THR A 111 -5.03 -2.62 -12.79
C THR A 111 -4.67 -1.27 -13.40
N THR A 112 -4.45 -1.27 -14.71
CA THR A 112 -4.25 -0.06 -15.51
C THR A 112 -5.50 0.29 -16.33
N GLY A 113 -6.49 -0.60 -16.32
CA GLY A 113 -7.74 -0.43 -17.05
C GLY A 113 -8.84 0.19 -16.19
N SER A 114 -9.77 0.92 -16.82
CA SER A 114 -10.86 1.58 -16.11
C SER A 114 -12.12 1.69 -16.97
N ALA A 115 -13.26 1.89 -16.29
CA ALA A 115 -14.50 2.38 -16.89
C ALA A 115 -15.05 3.54 -16.07
N THR A 116 -15.65 4.49 -16.74
CA THR A 116 -16.42 5.58 -16.13
C THR A 116 -17.79 5.58 -16.77
N GLY A 117 -18.85 5.67 -15.97
CA GLY A 117 -20.22 5.66 -16.49
C GLY A 117 -21.24 6.05 -15.44
N ARG A 118 -22.46 6.39 -15.91
CA ARG A 118 -23.59 6.56 -15.02
C ARG A 118 -24.11 5.19 -14.58
N ILE A 119 -24.31 5.02 -13.28
CA ILE A 119 -24.87 3.79 -12.71
C ILE A 119 -26.36 3.72 -13.08
N LEU A 120 -26.71 2.78 -13.94
CA LEU A 120 -28.11 2.53 -14.33
C LEU A 120 -28.81 1.58 -13.35
N ARG A 121 -28.06 0.66 -12.77
CA ARG A 121 -28.59 -0.39 -11.92
C ARG A 121 -27.52 -0.89 -10.95
N ALA A 122 -27.94 -1.14 -9.71
CA ALA A 122 -27.11 -1.75 -8.68
C ALA A 122 -27.83 -2.93 -8.05
N ARG A 123 -27.14 -4.07 -7.90
CA ARG A 123 -27.70 -5.31 -7.33
C ARG A 123 -26.71 -5.88 -6.33
N VAL A 124 -27.11 -6.02 -5.08
CA VAL A 124 -26.34 -6.72 -4.06
C VAL A 124 -26.26 -8.19 -4.43
N VAL A 125 -25.05 -8.71 -4.44
CA VAL A 125 -24.76 -10.10 -4.78
C VAL A 125 -24.50 -10.88 -3.49
N SER A 126 -25.22 -11.99 -3.33
CA SER A 126 -25.04 -12.89 -2.19
C SER A 126 -24.74 -14.30 -2.69
N ASP A 127 -23.76 -14.94 -2.08
CA ASP A 127 -23.41 -16.35 -2.29
C ASP A 127 -23.68 -17.15 -1.01
N SER A 128 -24.05 -18.42 -1.15
CA SER A 128 -24.03 -19.37 -0.03
C SER A 128 -22.65 -20.00 0.07
N TYR A 129 -22.20 -20.20 1.29
CA TYR A 129 -20.89 -20.77 1.61
C TYR A 129 -21.05 -21.99 2.49
N GLN A 130 -20.21 -22.98 2.29
CA GLN A 130 -20.07 -24.15 3.16
C GLN A 130 -18.68 -24.16 3.79
N MET A 131 -18.62 -24.60 5.02
CA MET A 131 -17.36 -24.78 5.74
C MET A 131 -16.70 -26.10 5.28
N LEU A 132 -15.43 -26.03 4.87
CA LEU A 132 -14.65 -27.24 4.64
C LEU A 132 -14.23 -27.83 5.98
N GLU A 133 -14.61 -29.10 6.20
CA GLU A 133 -14.07 -29.88 7.31
C GLU A 133 -12.56 -30.06 7.15
N GLN A 134 -11.82 -29.66 8.16
CA GLN A 134 -10.37 -29.86 8.18
C GLN A 134 -10.05 -31.29 8.64
N PRO A 135 -9.10 -31.99 8.01
CA PRO A 135 -8.61 -33.25 8.50
C PRO A 135 -8.07 -33.11 9.93
N PRO A 136 -8.39 -34.04 10.85
CA PRO A 136 -7.96 -33.96 12.25
C PRO A 136 -6.43 -33.99 12.47
N THR A 137 -5.67 -34.22 11.41
CA THR A 137 -4.20 -34.29 11.41
C THR A 137 -3.51 -32.94 11.12
N GLU A 138 -4.25 -31.91 10.71
CA GLU A 138 -3.69 -30.58 10.46
C GLU A 138 -3.71 -29.71 11.73
N PRO A 139 -2.69 -28.90 11.97
CA PRO A 139 -2.73 -27.90 13.03
C PRO A 139 -3.94 -27.01 12.82
N LYS A 140 -4.65 -26.63 13.89
CA LYS A 140 -5.85 -25.78 13.86
C LYS A 140 -5.59 -24.56 12.98
N ARG A 141 -6.06 -24.58 11.74
CA ARG A 141 -6.11 -23.47 10.82
C ARG A 141 -7.51 -22.84 10.88
N HIS A 142 -7.62 -21.62 10.46
CA HIS A 142 -8.92 -20.94 10.35
C HIS A 142 -9.87 -21.74 9.48
N PRO A 143 -11.17 -21.84 9.81
CA PRO A 143 -12.15 -22.53 9.00
C PRO A 143 -12.17 -21.94 7.58
N ARG A 144 -12.09 -22.80 6.57
CA ARG A 144 -12.11 -22.40 5.18
C ARG A 144 -13.53 -22.48 4.67
N TRP A 145 -14.09 -21.33 4.34
CA TRP A 145 -15.38 -21.22 3.69
C TRP A 145 -15.21 -21.24 2.17
N ILE A 146 -15.98 -22.07 1.49
CA ILE A 146 -16.02 -22.12 0.02
C ILE A 146 -17.43 -21.79 -0.48
N PRO A 147 -17.53 -21.00 -1.57
CA PRO A 147 -18.84 -20.71 -2.15
C PRO A 147 -19.46 -21.99 -2.74
N ILE A 148 -20.76 -22.16 -2.54
CA ILE A 148 -21.53 -23.24 -3.14
C ILE A 148 -21.92 -22.82 -4.56
N PRO A 149 -21.49 -23.53 -5.60
CA PRO A 149 -21.81 -23.16 -6.97
C PRO A 149 -23.34 -23.13 -7.23
N GLY A 150 -23.78 -22.11 -7.99
CA GLY A 150 -25.19 -21.96 -8.39
C GLY A 150 -26.14 -21.43 -7.34
N THR A 151 -25.61 -20.97 -6.17
CA THR A 151 -26.44 -20.37 -5.12
C THR A 151 -26.45 -18.83 -5.14
N ARG A 152 -25.74 -18.22 -6.11
CA ARG A 152 -25.66 -16.77 -6.24
C ARG A 152 -27.01 -16.13 -6.48
N THR A 153 -27.33 -15.13 -5.69
CA THR A 153 -28.56 -14.33 -5.78
C THR A 153 -28.27 -12.86 -5.96
N PHE A 154 -29.23 -12.14 -6.54
CA PHE A 154 -29.11 -10.74 -6.89
C PHE A 154 -30.30 -9.97 -6.35
N ARG A 155 -30.06 -9.00 -5.49
CA ARG A 155 -31.12 -8.13 -4.91
C ARG A 155 -30.91 -6.70 -5.36
N GLU A 156 -31.89 -6.12 -6.06
CA GLU A 156 -31.82 -4.72 -6.50
C GLU A 156 -31.82 -3.75 -5.34
N VAL A 157 -31.01 -2.70 -5.49
CA VAL A 157 -30.92 -1.59 -4.55
C VAL A 157 -30.79 -0.27 -5.30
N GLU A 158 -31.32 0.81 -4.75
CA GLU A 158 -31.09 2.15 -5.28
C GLU A 158 -29.69 2.66 -4.89
N ALA A 159 -29.24 2.34 -3.66
CA ALA A 159 -27.94 2.68 -3.16
C ALA A 159 -27.38 1.50 -2.35
N ALA A 160 -26.08 1.24 -2.49
CA ALA A 160 -25.39 0.25 -1.69
C ALA A 160 -24.87 0.80 -0.35
N THR A 161 -25.23 2.03 -0.01
CA THR A 161 -24.87 2.66 1.27
C THR A 161 -25.50 1.89 2.43
N GLY A 162 -24.66 1.45 3.36
CA GLY A 162 -25.09 0.68 4.52
C GLY A 162 -25.28 -0.83 4.28
N VAL A 163 -25.09 -1.30 3.06
CA VAL A 163 -24.83 -2.70 2.75
C VAL A 163 -23.46 -3.07 3.32
N PHE A 164 -23.26 -4.30 3.74
CA PHE A 164 -22.02 -4.80 4.36
C PHE A 164 -21.67 -4.18 5.74
N ARG A 165 -22.62 -3.63 6.48
CA ARG A 165 -22.39 -3.21 7.86
C ARG A 165 -22.30 -4.43 8.77
N ASP A 166 -21.33 -4.40 9.68
CA ASP A 166 -21.00 -5.49 10.63
C ASP A 166 -22.15 -5.94 11.56
N ASP A 167 -23.24 -5.19 11.65
CA ASP A 167 -24.35 -5.48 12.56
C ASP A 167 -25.14 -6.76 12.22
N THR A 168 -24.89 -7.36 11.05
CA THR A 168 -25.52 -8.61 10.61
C THR A 168 -24.55 -9.77 10.41
N ASN A 169 -23.25 -9.54 10.63
CA ASN A 169 -22.29 -10.64 10.63
C ASN A 169 -22.51 -11.43 11.93
N PRO A 170 -23.02 -12.67 11.89
CA PRO A 170 -23.04 -13.49 13.10
C PRO A 170 -21.59 -13.61 13.57
N THR A 171 -21.30 -13.05 14.74
CA THR A 171 -20.03 -13.28 15.43
C THR A 171 -19.71 -14.76 15.37
N ALA A 172 -18.51 -15.11 14.96
CA ALA A 172 -18.01 -16.48 14.79
C ALA A 172 -18.09 -17.36 16.07
N ALA A 173 -18.75 -16.88 17.11
CA ALA A 173 -18.96 -17.55 18.40
C ALA A 173 -20.27 -18.37 18.47
N GLU A 174 -21.20 -18.19 17.55
CA GLU A 174 -22.44 -18.98 17.56
C GLU A 174 -22.33 -20.08 16.51
N SER A 175 -22.43 -21.31 16.95
CA SER A 175 -22.36 -22.61 16.25
C SER A 175 -22.35 -22.55 14.73
N PRO A 176 -21.50 -23.30 14.04
CA PRO A 176 -21.42 -23.27 12.59
C PRO A 176 -22.78 -23.62 12.02
N ALA A 177 -23.51 -22.63 11.51
CA ALA A 177 -24.64 -22.90 10.66
C ALA A 177 -24.09 -23.66 9.45
N GLU A 178 -24.72 -24.77 9.07
CA GLU A 178 -24.26 -25.65 8.00
C GLU A 178 -24.12 -24.93 6.66
N ASP A 179 -24.86 -23.83 6.45
CA ASP A 179 -24.76 -22.96 5.26
C ASP A 179 -24.88 -21.48 5.67
N ALA A 180 -23.88 -20.71 5.38
CA ALA A 180 -23.91 -19.26 5.58
C ALA A 180 -24.17 -18.54 4.25
N VAL A 181 -25.20 -17.70 4.19
CA VAL A 181 -25.42 -16.77 3.07
C VAL A 181 -24.69 -15.47 3.39
N ARG A 182 -23.88 -15.00 2.44
CA ARG A 182 -23.09 -13.79 2.62
C ARG A 182 -23.22 -12.87 1.41
N GLU A 183 -23.39 -11.58 1.67
CA GLU A 183 -23.28 -10.54 0.66
C GLU A 183 -21.78 -10.36 0.30
N CYS A 184 -21.44 -10.49 -0.99
CA CYS A 184 -20.05 -10.54 -1.46
C CYS A 184 -19.68 -9.38 -2.40
N GLY A 185 -20.63 -8.51 -2.74
CA GLY A 185 -20.40 -7.36 -3.60
C GLY A 185 -21.67 -6.76 -4.17
N VAL A 186 -21.49 -5.82 -5.09
CA VAL A 186 -22.56 -5.14 -5.84
C VAL A 186 -22.29 -5.30 -7.34
N LEU A 187 -23.24 -5.90 -8.06
CA LEU A 187 -23.24 -5.93 -9.51
C LEU A 187 -23.80 -4.61 -10.05
N VAL A 188 -22.99 -3.91 -10.84
CA VAL A 188 -23.29 -2.57 -11.37
C VAL A 188 -23.38 -2.62 -12.89
N ASP A 189 -24.47 -2.05 -13.43
CA ASP A 189 -24.64 -1.79 -14.85
C ASP A 189 -24.36 -0.30 -15.12
N LEU A 190 -23.43 0.01 -16.02
CA LEU A 190 -23.00 1.38 -16.35
C LEU A 190 -23.49 1.79 -17.74
N ASP A 191 -23.97 3.02 -17.85
CA ASP A 191 -24.04 3.73 -19.12
C ASP A 191 -22.70 4.43 -19.38
N LEU A 192 -21.96 3.95 -20.37
CA LEU A 192 -20.65 4.48 -20.71
C LEU A 192 -20.73 5.70 -21.64
N ASP A 193 -21.90 5.97 -22.21
CA ASP A 193 -22.11 7.11 -23.11
C ASP A 193 -22.50 8.40 -22.37
N ASP A 194 -23.08 8.27 -21.17
CA ASP A 194 -23.44 9.42 -20.32
C ASP A 194 -22.37 9.71 -19.26
N VAL A 195 -21.22 10.20 -19.74
CA VAL A 195 -20.13 10.61 -18.86
C VAL A 195 -19.64 12.01 -19.21
N PRO A 196 -19.33 12.84 -18.21
CA PRO A 196 -18.59 14.06 -18.48
C PRO A 196 -17.22 13.69 -19.09
N PRO A 197 -16.67 14.57 -19.96
CA PRO A 197 -15.33 14.32 -20.49
C PRO A 197 -14.37 14.06 -19.31
N PRO A 198 -13.45 13.08 -19.45
CA PRO A 198 -12.54 12.75 -18.38
C PRO A 198 -11.80 14.01 -17.91
N PRO A 199 -11.58 14.17 -16.61
CA PRO A 199 -10.81 15.29 -16.12
C PRO A 199 -9.47 15.32 -16.86
N VAL A 200 -9.01 16.50 -17.25
CA VAL A 200 -7.75 16.71 -17.99
C VAL A 200 -6.53 16.20 -17.20
N ARG A 201 -6.74 15.71 -15.99
CA ARG A 201 -5.70 15.20 -15.11
C ARG A 201 -5.72 13.67 -15.08
N PRO A 202 -4.57 13.00 -15.23
CA PRO A 202 -4.48 11.58 -14.95
C PRO A 202 -4.82 11.35 -13.47
N THR A 203 -5.66 10.37 -13.20
CA THR A 203 -5.86 9.89 -11.83
C THR A 203 -4.54 9.34 -11.31
N ILE A 204 -4.09 9.84 -10.17
CA ILE A 204 -2.86 9.35 -9.54
C ILE A 204 -3.20 8.27 -8.52
N VAL A 205 -2.47 7.16 -8.58
CA VAL A 205 -2.50 6.10 -7.57
C VAL A 205 -1.39 6.38 -6.56
N PRO A 206 -1.71 6.87 -5.36
CA PRO A 206 -0.69 7.29 -4.42
C PRO A 206 0.15 6.10 -3.93
N ALA A 207 1.49 6.26 -3.97
CA ALA A 207 2.45 5.29 -3.46
C ALA A 207 3.17 5.77 -2.20
N ALA A 208 3.58 7.03 -2.18
CA ALA A 208 4.23 7.63 -1.03
C ALA A 208 3.84 9.11 -0.91
N VAL A 209 3.93 9.63 0.30
CA VAL A 209 3.61 11.01 0.65
C VAL A 209 4.71 11.62 1.52
N SER A 210 5.01 12.88 1.26
CA SER A 210 5.87 13.69 2.12
C SER A 210 5.33 15.10 2.19
N ALA A 211 5.28 15.67 3.39
CA ALA A 211 4.84 17.02 3.62
C ALA A 211 5.98 17.86 4.17
N HIS A 212 6.05 19.10 3.76
CA HIS A 212 6.91 20.13 4.32
C HIS A 212 6.12 21.44 4.40
N ASP A 213 5.99 21.99 5.60
CA ASP A 213 5.08 23.09 5.88
C ASP A 213 3.64 22.82 5.39
N ARG A 214 3.18 23.59 4.39
CA ARG A 214 1.86 23.45 3.78
C ARG A 214 1.89 22.71 2.45
N ASP A 215 3.05 22.32 1.99
CA ASP A 215 3.22 21.62 0.72
C ASP A 215 3.25 20.11 0.96
N VAL A 216 2.32 19.41 0.33
CA VAL A 216 2.23 17.95 0.41
C VAL A 216 2.52 17.37 -0.97
N TRP A 217 3.50 16.52 -1.04
CA TRP A 217 3.92 15.87 -2.27
C TRP A 217 3.54 14.40 -2.24
N VAL A 218 2.89 13.96 -3.32
CA VAL A 218 2.43 12.58 -3.46
C VAL A 218 2.93 12.02 -4.78
N VAL A 219 3.68 10.93 -4.73
CA VAL A 219 4.18 10.27 -5.93
C VAL A 219 3.25 9.15 -6.36
N ASP A 220 3.05 9.04 -7.68
CA ASP A 220 2.29 7.95 -8.28
C ASP A 220 3.04 6.62 -8.17
N ARG A 221 2.26 5.54 -8.03
CA ARG A 221 2.76 4.18 -7.86
C ARG A 221 3.48 3.65 -9.10
N GLU A 222 2.95 3.93 -10.28
CA GLU A 222 3.40 3.38 -11.54
C GLU A 222 3.92 4.44 -12.50
N LEU A 223 3.20 5.56 -12.59
CA LEU A 223 3.53 6.63 -13.51
C LEU A 223 4.70 7.48 -12.98
N PRO A 224 5.54 8.03 -13.86
CA PRO A 224 6.59 8.96 -13.47
C PRO A 224 6.00 10.36 -13.18
N THR A 225 5.09 10.41 -12.22
CA THR A 225 4.31 11.59 -11.87
C THR A 225 4.34 11.82 -10.38
N VAL A 226 4.54 13.05 -9.96
CA VAL A 226 4.36 13.51 -8.59
C VAL A 226 3.45 14.72 -8.58
N ILE A 227 2.54 14.79 -7.64
CA ILE A 227 1.68 15.96 -7.45
C ILE A 227 2.08 16.72 -6.19
N ARG A 228 1.92 18.04 -6.25
CA ARG A 228 1.98 18.92 -5.10
C ARG A 228 0.58 19.40 -4.77
N LEU A 229 0.18 19.17 -3.54
CA LEU A 229 -1.03 19.71 -2.95
C LEU A 229 -0.65 20.90 -2.07
N ARG A 230 -1.26 22.03 -2.29
CA ARG A 230 -1.13 23.20 -1.43
C ARG A 230 -2.54 23.69 -1.12
N GLU A 231 -3.06 23.38 0.04
CA GLU A 231 -4.45 23.41 0.40
C GLU A 231 -5.27 22.32 -0.35
N PRO A 232 -6.40 21.85 0.17
CA PRO A 232 -7.13 20.69 -0.39
C PRO A 232 -7.55 20.83 -1.86
N SER A 233 -7.53 22.05 -2.40
CA SER A 233 -8.05 22.35 -3.73
C SER A 233 -6.99 22.68 -4.79
N THR A 234 -5.73 22.97 -4.40
CA THR A 234 -4.68 23.35 -5.37
C THR A 234 -3.78 22.19 -5.65
N VAL A 235 -3.89 21.61 -6.83
CA VAL A 235 -3.06 20.49 -7.28
C VAL A 235 -2.17 20.96 -8.43
N ARG A 236 -0.88 20.70 -8.32
CA ARG A 236 0.07 20.88 -9.42
C ARG A 236 0.77 19.55 -9.71
N GLU A 237 0.73 19.14 -10.97
CA GLU A 237 1.36 17.92 -11.46
C GLU A 237 2.76 18.21 -12.00
N TYR A 238 3.68 17.29 -11.72
CA TYR A 238 5.04 17.26 -12.25
C TYR A 238 5.30 15.91 -12.87
N ARG A 239 5.74 15.89 -14.12
CA ARG A 239 6.18 14.68 -14.80
C ARG A 239 7.70 14.65 -14.84
N PHE A 240 8.27 13.60 -14.30
CA PHE A 240 9.72 13.42 -14.34
C PHE A 240 10.11 12.36 -15.37
N PRO A 241 11.36 12.40 -15.89
CA PRO A 241 11.82 11.49 -16.95
C PRO A 241 12.15 10.09 -16.37
N GLY A 242 11.21 9.50 -15.63
CA GLY A 242 11.29 8.18 -15.02
C GLY A 242 10.61 7.12 -15.90
N ALA A 243 10.75 5.87 -15.50
CA ALA A 243 10.08 4.74 -16.12
C ALA A 243 8.62 4.61 -15.65
N ILE A 244 7.78 3.97 -16.45
CA ILE A 244 6.51 3.43 -15.95
C ILE A 244 6.86 2.16 -15.20
N LEU A 245 6.62 2.14 -13.90
CA LEU A 245 6.92 0.99 -13.04
C LEU A 245 5.69 0.11 -12.93
N ALA A 246 5.57 -0.84 -13.85
CA ALA A 246 4.51 -1.83 -13.79
C ALA A 246 4.87 -2.94 -12.77
N GLY A 247 3.91 -3.36 -11.94
CA GLY A 247 4.04 -4.54 -11.09
C GLY A 247 3.84 -4.33 -9.59
N ARG A 248 3.78 -5.45 -8.87
CA ARG A 248 3.47 -5.56 -7.43
C ARG A 248 4.57 -5.10 -6.47
N ALA A 249 5.47 -4.21 -6.86
CA ALA A 249 6.47 -3.69 -5.95
C ALA A 249 5.77 -2.86 -4.85
N HIS A 250 5.87 -3.29 -3.60
CA HIS A 250 5.22 -2.62 -2.46
C HIS A 250 5.62 -1.15 -2.30
N ARG A 251 6.80 -0.76 -2.76
CA ARG A 251 7.30 0.62 -2.71
C ARG A 251 8.19 0.89 -3.91
N PRO A 252 7.60 1.24 -5.05
CA PRO A 252 8.40 1.53 -6.25
C PRO A 252 9.16 2.85 -6.14
N ARG A 253 8.61 3.83 -5.39
CA ARG A 253 9.19 5.17 -5.21
C ARG A 253 8.91 5.71 -3.82
N TRP A 254 9.82 6.57 -3.36
CA TRP A 254 9.67 7.44 -2.18
C TRP A 254 9.63 8.89 -2.63
N VAL A 255 9.05 9.75 -1.82
CA VAL A 255 9.08 11.19 -2.01
C VAL A 255 9.54 11.84 -0.70
N HIS A 256 10.39 12.88 -0.81
CA HIS A 256 10.86 13.64 0.33
C HIS A 256 10.75 15.12 0.02
N ALA A 257 9.85 15.80 0.70
CA ALA A 257 9.59 17.23 0.55
C ALA A 257 10.60 18.06 1.34
N ASP A 258 10.90 19.26 0.85
CA ASP A 258 11.68 20.29 1.50
C ASP A 258 11.23 21.69 1.08
N ASP A 259 11.94 22.74 1.52
CA ASP A 259 11.64 24.16 1.24
C ASP A 259 11.57 24.49 -0.26
N ASP A 260 12.38 23.82 -1.10
CA ASP A 260 12.55 24.12 -2.51
C ASP A 260 11.77 23.19 -3.44
N GLY A 261 11.14 22.13 -2.91
CA GLY A 261 10.41 21.16 -3.71
C GLY A 261 10.38 19.75 -3.12
N CYS A 262 10.73 18.73 -3.93
CA CYS A 262 10.85 17.37 -3.41
C CYS A 262 11.89 16.54 -4.17
N TRP A 263 12.40 15.54 -3.50
CA TRP A 263 13.11 14.42 -4.10
C TRP A 263 12.12 13.30 -4.41
N VAL A 264 12.23 12.72 -5.61
CA VAL A 264 11.56 11.46 -5.96
C VAL A 264 12.65 10.41 -6.15
N VAL A 265 12.55 9.32 -5.42
CA VAL A 265 13.61 8.30 -5.36
C VAL A 265 12.98 6.93 -5.61
N GLY A 266 13.57 6.14 -6.49
CA GLY A 266 13.00 4.83 -6.80
C GLY A 266 13.93 3.90 -7.55
N ARG A 267 13.36 2.83 -8.06
CA ARG A 267 14.07 1.86 -8.88
C ARG A 267 14.53 2.41 -10.22
N ASP A 268 13.96 3.51 -10.64
CA ASP A 268 14.26 4.23 -11.89
C ASP A 268 15.19 5.44 -11.68
N GLY A 269 15.70 5.61 -10.47
CA GLY A 269 16.70 6.62 -10.17
C GLY A 269 16.27 7.64 -9.13
N ILE A 270 16.95 8.78 -9.16
CA ILE A 270 16.70 9.94 -8.29
C ILE A 270 16.35 11.15 -9.16
N PHE A 271 15.28 11.82 -8.79
CA PHE A 271 14.78 13.01 -9.47
C PHE A 271 14.59 14.14 -8.47
N ARG A 272 14.84 15.36 -8.91
CA ARG A 272 14.54 16.59 -8.17
C ARG A 272 13.42 17.34 -8.88
N CYS A 273 12.32 17.59 -8.17
CA CYS A 273 11.22 18.44 -8.63
C CYS A 273 11.21 19.72 -7.81
N SER A 274 11.38 20.85 -8.44
CA SER A 274 11.44 22.16 -7.76
C SER A 274 10.10 22.88 -7.79
N LEU A 275 9.89 23.82 -6.89
CA LEU A 275 8.64 24.59 -6.78
C LEU A 275 8.33 25.41 -8.03
N ASP A 276 9.35 25.84 -8.80
CA ASP A 276 9.20 26.57 -10.07
C ASP A 276 8.66 25.71 -11.22
N GLY A 277 8.70 24.39 -11.06
CA GLY A 277 8.24 23.42 -12.06
C GLY A 277 9.38 22.71 -12.79
N SER A 278 10.63 23.06 -12.49
CA SER A 278 11.76 22.35 -13.05
C SER A 278 11.86 20.94 -12.50
N VAL A 279 12.25 20.00 -13.36
CA VAL A 279 12.45 18.60 -13.01
C VAL A 279 13.78 18.14 -13.59
N VAL A 280 14.64 17.62 -12.74
CA VAL A 280 15.98 17.16 -13.12
C VAL A 280 16.20 15.74 -12.64
N ARG A 281 16.73 14.88 -13.52
CA ARG A 281 17.24 13.56 -13.14
C ARG A 281 18.64 13.73 -12.56
N ILE A 282 18.85 13.21 -11.37
CA ILE A 282 20.12 13.31 -10.64
C ILE A 282 20.93 12.01 -10.76
N ASP A 283 20.26 10.85 -10.65
CA ASP A 283 20.89 9.54 -10.78
C ASP A 283 19.96 8.61 -11.55
N GLU A 284 20.53 7.70 -12.35
CA GLU A 284 19.79 6.72 -13.16
C GLU A 284 19.77 5.32 -12.51
N GLN A 285 20.55 5.13 -11.45
CA GLN A 285 20.69 3.80 -10.87
C GLN A 285 19.57 3.49 -9.87
N PRO A 286 19.12 2.22 -9.81
CA PRO A 286 18.11 1.79 -8.87
C PRO A 286 18.50 2.04 -7.43
N ILE A 287 17.62 2.67 -6.66
CA ILE A 287 17.76 2.92 -5.23
C ILE A 287 16.82 1.97 -4.49
N ILE A 288 17.28 1.40 -3.38
CA ILE A 288 16.50 0.49 -2.54
C ILE A 288 15.98 1.11 -1.26
N GLY A 289 16.44 2.31 -0.93
CA GLY A 289 15.91 3.07 0.19
C GLY A 289 16.52 4.47 0.26
N SER A 290 15.79 5.37 0.92
CA SER A 290 16.17 6.77 1.07
C SER A 290 15.58 7.39 2.33
N ALA A 291 16.20 8.47 2.79
CA ALA A 291 15.72 9.36 3.84
C ALA A 291 16.15 10.78 3.52
N ALA A 292 15.42 11.77 4.01
CA ALA A 292 15.83 13.17 3.83
C ALA A 292 15.80 13.94 5.14
N TYR A 293 16.74 14.87 5.26
CA TYR A 293 16.87 15.78 6.40
C TYR A 293 17.36 17.15 5.94
N ASN A 294 16.60 18.20 6.25
CA ASN A 294 16.92 19.58 5.86
C ASN A 294 17.30 19.73 4.37
N GLY A 295 16.51 19.11 3.50
CA GLY A 295 16.74 19.12 2.05
C GLY A 295 17.85 18.18 1.55
N VAL A 296 18.71 17.66 2.44
CA VAL A 296 19.74 16.68 2.07
C VAL A 296 19.11 15.31 1.96
N LEU A 297 19.32 14.63 0.82
CA LEU A 297 18.87 13.27 0.57
C LEU A 297 20.00 12.29 0.88
N LEU A 298 19.73 11.34 1.76
CA LEU A 298 20.50 10.11 1.94
C LEU A 298 19.84 9.01 1.07
N SER A 299 20.61 8.37 0.22
CA SER A 299 20.14 7.25 -0.58
C SER A 299 21.10 6.07 -0.50
N TRP A 300 20.57 4.85 -0.65
CA TRP A 300 21.40 3.65 -0.61
C TRP A 300 20.95 2.58 -1.58
N ARG A 301 21.93 1.78 -1.99
CA ARG A 301 21.79 0.64 -2.91
C ARG A 301 22.59 -0.55 -2.41
N ARG A 302 22.15 -1.75 -2.70
CA ARG A 302 22.87 -2.97 -2.34
C ARG A 302 23.89 -3.32 -3.44
N THR A 303 25.13 -3.56 -3.04
CA THR A 303 26.21 -3.97 -3.92
C THR A 303 26.86 -5.22 -3.30
N GLY A 304 26.33 -6.40 -3.63
CA GLY A 304 26.76 -7.64 -2.98
C GLY A 304 26.38 -7.68 -1.50
N GLU A 305 27.37 -7.87 -0.62
CA GLU A 305 27.18 -7.90 0.84
C GLU A 305 27.19 -6.52 1.49
N HIS A 306 27.61 -5.49 0.76
CA HIS A 306 27.71 -4.12 1.25
C HIS A 306 26.54 -3.27 0.80
N THR A 307 26.31 -2.20 1.50
CA THR A 307 25.37 -1.14 1.12
C THR A 307 26.16 0.11 0.75
N SER A 308 26.12 0.49 -0.52
CA SER A 308 26.64 1.78 -1.00
C SER A 308 25.70 2.88 -0.58
N VAL A 309 26.24 3.97 -0.07
CA VAL A 309 25.49 5.08 0.51
C VAL A 309 25.96 6.40 -0.10
N SER A 310 25.03 7.28 -0.41
CA SER A 310 25.37 8.62 -0.93
C SER A 310 24.51 9.72 -0.33
N LEU A 311 25.06 10.91 -0.24
CA LEU A 311 24.38 12.15 0.11
C LEU A 311 24.23 13.04 -1.11
N GLN A 312 23.09 13.70 -1.21
CA GLN A 312 22.79 14.65 -2.28
C GLN A 312 22.13 15.90 -1.70
N TRP A 313 22.58 17.06 -2.16
CA TRP A 313 22.06 18.37 -1.76
C TRP A 313 21.26 19.01 -2.88
N PRO A 314 20.25 19.84 -2.59
CA PRO A 314 19.43 20.52 -3.60
C PRO A 314 20.26 21.31 -4.62
N GLY A 315 21.39 21.88 -4.21
CA GLY A 315 22.31 22.62 -5.06
C GLY A 315 23.18 21.78 -6.01
N GLY A 316 22.92 20.47 -6.15
CA GLY A 316 23.63 19.57 -7.06
C GLY A 316 24.94 18.99 -6.50
N ARG A 317 25.33 19.30 -5.27
CA ARG A 317 26.45 18.62 -4.59
C ARG A 317 26.08 17.15 -4.36
N HIS A 318 27.00 16.25 -4.69
CA HIS A 318 26.89 14.81 -4.45
C HIS A 318 28.14 14.33 -3.71
N GLN A 319 27.95 13.36 -2.82
CA GLN A 319 29.05 12.72 -2.09
C GLN A 319 28.75 11.24 -1.89
N GLU A 320 29.59 10.38 -2.45
CA GLU A 320 29.61 8.96 -2.12
C GLU A 320 30.30 8.80 -0.75
N LEU A 321 29.72 7.98 0.11
CA LEU A 321 30.25 7.65 1.43
C LEU A 321 30.95 6.29 1.40
N GLU A 322 31.72 6.00 2.44
CA GLU A 322 32.25 4.66 2.62
C GLU A 322 31.10 3.63 2.71
N PRO A 323 31.17 2.52 1.97
CA PRO A 323 30.14 1.49 2.02
C PRO A 323 29.95 0.94 3.43
N LEU A 324 28.72 0.64 3.80
CA LEU A 324 28.40 0.01 5.08
C LEU A 324 28.35 -1.51 4.92
N ASP A 325 28.99 -2.23 5.82
CA ASP A 325 28.95 -3.70 5.85
C ASP A 325 27.63 -4.19 6.42
N GLY A 326 26.70 -4.58 5.54
CA GLY A 326 25.39 -5.06 5.94
C GLY A 326 24.24 -4.40 5.19
N ARG A 327 23.04 -4.62 5.70
CA ARG A 327 21.79 -4.12 5.15
C ARG A 327 21.22 -2.99 6.03
N ILE A 328 20.96 -1.84 5.47
CA ILE A 328 20.26 -0.77 6.15
C ILE A 328 18.79 -1.18 6.35
N GLY A 329 18.35 -1.17 7.60
CA GLY A 329 16.96 -1.38 8.01
C GLY A 329 16.20 -0.06 8.08
N ALA A 330 15.88 0.39 9.27
CA ALA A 330 15.25 1.69 9.48
C ALA A 330 16.28 2.81 9.45
N VAL A 331 15.91 3.92 8.80
CA VAL A 331 16.64 5.20 8.89
C VAL A 331 15.64 6.28 9.27
N ASP A 332 16.03 7.11 10.21
CA ASP A 332 15.23 8.22 10.67
C ASP A 332 16.07 9.50 10.64
N PRO A 333 15.57 10.60 10.03
CA PRO A 333 16.20 11.88 10.09
C PRO A 333 16.20 12.38 11.54
N GLY A 334 17.37 12.73 12.04
CA GLY A 334 17.58 13.20 13.39
C GLY A 334 18.05 14.64 13.43
N ARG A 335 18.27 15.13 14.66
CA ARG A 335 18.67 16.52 14.88
C ARG A 335 19.99 16.90 14.17
N ASP A 336 20.90 15.93 14.02
CA ASP A 336 22.25 16.15 13.52
C ASP A 336 22.57 15.36 12.23
N GLY A 337 21.54 14.91 11.49
CA GLY A 337 21.68 14.11 10.29
C GLY A 337 20.80 12.87 10.31
N PHE A 338 21.33 11.73 9.91
CA PHE A 338 20.59 10.47 9.76
C PHE A 338 21.07 9.47 10.81
N MET A 339 20.14 8.85 11.53
CA MET A 339 20.41 7.71 12.38
C MET A 339 19.72 6.47 11.81
N GLY A 340 20.41 5.35 11.79
CA GLY A 340 19.83 4.13 11.24
C GLY A 340 20.30 2.87 11.94
N VAL A 341 19.67 1.76 11.55
CA VAL A 341 20.01 0.40 11.98
C VAL A 341 20.65 -0.33 10.83
N LEU A 342 21.81 -0.89 11.05
CA LEU A 342 22.54 -1.74 10.12
C LEU A 342 22.41 -3.19 10.59
N HIS A 343 21.83 -4.04 9.75
CA HIS A 343 21.73 -5.49 9.98
C HIS A 343 22.86 -6.21 9.26
N PRO A 344 23.27 -7.41 9.73
CA PRO A 344 24.25 -8.22 9.00
C PRO A 344 23.80 -8.55 7.59
N GLY A 345 24.76 -8.73 6.68
CA GLY A 345 24.49 -8.91 5.24
C GLY A 345 23.94 -10.29 4.84
N THR A 346 24.03 -11.29 5.72
CA THR A 346 23.58 -12.65 5.45
C THR A 346 22.14 -12.85 5.91
N ASP A 347 21.30 -13.44 5.03
CA ASP A 347 19.90 -13.82 5.36
C ASP A 347 19.83 -15.09 6.24
N THR A 348 20.98 -15.66 6.63
CA THR A 348 21.03 -16.84 7.49
C THR A 348 20.85 -16.40 8.94
N ASP A 349 19.76 -16.87 9.56
CA ASP A 349 19.50 -16.74 11.01
C ASP A 349 20.53 -17.56 11.80
N THR A 350 21.77 -17.15 11.80
CA THR A 350 22.78 -17.73 12.67
C THR A 350 22.78 -17.05 14.02
N ASP A 351 22.74 -17.84 15.09
CA ASP A 351 22.90 -17.36 16.48
C ASP A 351 24.23 -16.57 16.56
N GLY A 352 24.15 -15.26 16.67
CA GLY A 352 25.32 -14.39 16.77
C GLY A 352 25.28 -13.14 15.89
N ASP A 353 24.29 -12.99 15.02
CA ASP A 353 24.17 -11.82 14.17
C ASP A 353 23.69 -10.60 14.96
N PHE A 354 24.56 -9.61 15.08
CA PHE A 354 24.27 -8.37 15.78
C PHE A 354 23.98 -7.24 14.81
N SER A 355 22.91 -6.50 15.07
CA SER A 355 22.67 -5.21 14.43
C SER A 355 23.56 -4.13 15.04
N ARG A 356 23.79 -3.05 14.30
CA ARG A 356 24.50 -1.86 14.81
C ARG A 356 23.68 -0.62 14.53
N LEU A 357 23.82 0.38 15.37
CA LEU A 357 23.40 1.73 15.06
C LEU A 357 24.47 2.43 14.24
N PHE A 358 24.04 3.30 13.35
CA PHE A 358 24.93 4.23 12.66
C PHE A 358 24.35 5.64 12.69
N VAL A 359 25.22 6.61 12.57
CA VAL A 359 24.87 8.02 12.33
C VAL A 359 25.67 8.51 11.16
N ILE A 360 25.04 9.24 10.26
CA ILE A 360 25.66 9.99 9.17
C ILE A 360 25.27 11.44 9.39
N ASP A 361 26.24 12.31 9.65
CA ASP A 361 25.97 13.74 9.82
C ASP A 361 25.74 14.45 8.47
N ALA A 362 25.38 15.73 8.53
CA ALA A 362 25.14 16.54 7.33
C ALA A 362 26.38 16.75 6.45
N ASP A 363 27.58 16.54 6.99
CA ASP A 363 28.85 16.63 6.26
C ASP A 363 29.30 15.30 5.66
N GLY A 364 28.58 14.20 5.98
CA GLY A 364 28.85 12.86 5.47
C GLY A 364 29.78 12.01 6.35
N HIS A 365 30.09 12.44 7.56
CA HIS A 365 30.88 11.63 8.46
C HIS A 365 30.02 10.50 9.04
N THR A 366 30.50 9.28 8.87
CA THR A 366 29.81 8.09 9.37
C THR A 366 30.39 7.63 10.69
N ARG A 367 29.54 7.37 11.66
CA ARG A 367 29.88 6.77 12.96
C ARG A 367 29.07 5.50 13.17
N LEU A 368 29.75 4.41 13.55
CA LEU A 368 29.12 3.13 13.90
C LEU A 368 29.13 2.92 15.41
N GLY A 369 28.00 2.46 15.94
CA GLY A 369 27.89 2.01 17.31
C GLY A 369 28.39 0.58 17.53
N PRO A 370 28.45 0.13 18.80
CA PRO A 370 28.77 -1.25 19.12
C PRO A 370 27.67 -2.22 18.64
N PRO A 371 27.98 -3.53 18.57
CA PRO A 371 27.00 -4.56 18.27
C PRO A 371 25.83 -4.56 19.28
N LEU A 372 24.62 -4.69 18.78
CA LEU A 372 23.38 -4.81 19.53
C LEU A 372 22.75 -6.17 19.28
N THR A 373 22.06 -6.73 20.24
CA THR A 373 21.20 -7.90 20.00
C THR A 373 20.20 -7.56 18.90
N ARG A 374 19.99 -8.50 17.96
CA ARG A 374 19.11 -8.29 16.81
C ARG A 374 17.74 -7.78 17.24
N LEU A 375 17.40 -6.60 16.78
CA LEU A 375 16.07 -6.02 16.89
C LEU A 375 15.45 -6.00 15.49
N THR A 376 14.36 -6.72 15.27
CA THR A 376 13.66 -6.77 13.99
C THR A 376 12.47 -5.82 13.98
N GLY A 377 12.22 -5.16 12.84
CA GLY A 377 11.06 -4.28 12.67
C GLY A 377 11.12 -3.03 13.53
N THR A 378 12.28 -2.44 13.69
CA THR A 378 12.53 -1.32 14.59
C THR A 378 12.31 0.04 13.92
N PHE A 379 11.84 1.01 14.69
CA PHE A 379 11.72 2.42 14.30
C PHE A 379 12.13 3.33 15.47
N PHE A 380 12.46 4.57 15.15
CA PHE A 380 12.95 5.52 16.14
C PHE A 380 11.81 6.38 16.70
N VAL A 381 11.88 6.71 17.99
CA VAL A 381 10.90 7.56 18.68
C VAL A 381 11.62 8.57 19.56
N GLY A 382 11.12 9.82 19.54
CA GLY A 382 11.61 10.91 20.35
C GLY A 382 12.97 11.43 19.89
N ASN A 383 13.35 12.59 20.41
CA ASN A 383 14.61 13.25 20.07
C ASN A 383 15.60 13.29 21.24
N ASP A 384 15.09 13.26 22.49
CA ASP A 384 15.94 13.32 23.68
C ASP A 384 15.22 12.74 24.92
N PRO A 385 15.55 11.55 25.40
CA PRO A 385 16.43 10.59 24.74
C PRO A 385 15.76 9.95 23.52
N ARG A 386 16.54 9.68 22.47
CA ARG A 386 16.08 8.92 21.33
C ARG A 386 15.94 7.45 21.72
N ARG A 387 14.88 6.82 21.30
CA ARG A 387 14.57 5.43 21.63
C ARG A 387 14.36 4.64 20.34
N LEU A 388 14.92 3.45 20.31
CA LEU A 388 14.63 2.45 19.29
C LEU A 388 13.49 1.58 19.79
N VAL A 389 12.43 1.47 19.02
CA VAL A 389 11.20 0.75 19.39
C VAL A 389 11.00 -0.42 18.44
N ASP A 390 10.74 -1.58 19.02
CA ASP A 390 10.32 -2.80 18.33
C ASP A 390 8.77 -2.84 18.32
N PRO A 391 8.12 -3.09 17.18
CA PRO A 391 6.66 -3.26 17.13
C PRO A 391 6.10 -4.31 18.09
N ARG A 392 6.95 -5.23 18.59
CA ARG A 392 6.57 -6.21 19.61
C ARG A 392 6.46 -5.66 21.04
N GLY A 393 6.58 -4.34 21.21
CA GLY A 393 6.42 -3.67 22.50
C GLY A 393 7.69 -3.60 23.34
N ARG A 394 8.86 -3.56 22.72
CA ARG A 394 10.12 -3.31 23.40
C ARG A 394 10.69 -1.98 22.95
N GLN A 395 11.27 -1.23 23.87
CA GLN A 395 12.04 -0.03 23.56
C GLN A 395 13.42 -0.08 24.21
N VAL A 396 14.34 0.59 23.56
CA VAL A 396 15.73 0.73 24.03
C VAL A 396 16.15 2.18 23.89
N PRO A 397 16.47 2.87 24.99
CA PRO A 397 17.02 4.23 24.89
C PRO A 397 18.42 4.16 24.27
N ILE A 398 18.68 5.13 23.38
CA ILE A 398 19.95 5.25 22.67
C ILE A 398 20.76 6.38 23.31
N ARG A 399 21.97 6.07 23.69
CA ARG A 399 22.91 7.06 24.24
C ARG A 399 23.66 7.79 23.11
N PRO A 400 24.26 8.96 23.40
CA PRO A 400 25.00 9.72 22.39
C PRO A 400 26.20 8.99 21.76
N ASP A 401 26.74 8.00 22.46
CA ASP A 401 27.81 7.11 21.97
C ASP A 401 27.31 5.93 21.14
N LEU A 402 26.02 5.90 20.79
CA LEU A 402 25.32 4.84 20.07
C LEU A 402 25.26 3.50 20.82
N THR A 403 25.45 3.52 22.13
CA THR A 403 25.17 2.35 22.97
C THR A 403 23.69 2.25 23.30
N ALA A 404 23.20 1.04 23.47
CA ALA A 404 21.85 0.78 23.95
C ALA A 404 21.76 0.85 25.48
N GLY A 405 20.67 1.40 25.98
CA GLY A 405 20.31 1.30 27.39
C GLY A 405 19.63 -0.05 27.71
N GLU A 406 18.97 -0.12 28.85
CA GLU A 406 18.18 -1.29 29.24
C GLU A 406 16.92 -1.41 28.37
N VAL A 407 16.53 -2.65 28.08
CA VAL A 407 15.31 -2.94 27.33
C VAL A 407 14.11 -2.76 28.24
N GLU A 408 13.18 -1.91 27.84
CA GLU A 408 11.93 -1.66 28.55
C GLU A 408 10.74 -2.17 27.74
N SER A 409 9.68 -2.61 28.43
CA SER A 409 8.42 -2.96 27.77
C SER A 409 7.54 -1.72 27.60
N VAL A 410 6.92 -1.60 26.43
CA VAL A 410 5.95 -0.55 26.11
C VAL A 410 4.65 -1.16 25.60
N PRO A 411 3.49 -0.51 25.82
CA PRO A 411 2.19 -1.05 25.44
C PRO A 411 1.90 -0.90 23.94
N ILE A 412 2.88 -1.22 23.12
CA ILE A 412 2.74 -1.21 21.64
C ILE A 412 2.72 -2.65 21.16
N ARG A 413 1.82 -2.97 20.25
CA ARG A 413 1.84 -4.23 19.51
C ARG A 413 1.48 -3.95 18.07
N GLY A 414 2.32 -4.33 17.13
CA GLY A 414 2.11 -4.14 15.70
C GLY A 414 3.14 -4.91 14.88
N SER A 415 3.00 -4.85 13.57
CA SER A 415 3.94 -5.47 12.62
C SER A 415 4.92 -4.44 12.05
N VAL A 416 4.47 -3.23 11.85
CA VAL A 416 5.24 -2.11 11.30
C VAL A 416 4.91 -0.85 12.09
N GLY A 417 5.84 0.07 12.20
CA GLY A 417 5.62 1.35 12.87
C GLY A 417 6.64 2.39 12.46
N GLY A 418 6.39 3.62 12.87
CA GLY A 418 7.24 4.76 12.59
C GLY A 418 6.83 6.01 13.37
N THR A 419 7.46 7.10 13.02
CA THR A 419 7.13 8.43 13.54
C THR A 419 6.73 9.36 12.41
N ALA A 420 5.83 10.29 12.71
CA ALA A 420 5.49 11.39 11.83
C ALA A 420 5.27 12.65 12.69
N GLY A 421 6.17 13.60 12.59
CA GLY A 421 6.20 14.74 13.49
C GLY A 421 6.29 14.30 14.97
N PRO A 422 5.41 14.80 15.85
CA PRO A 422 5.40 14.42 17.26
C PRO A 422 4.69 13.09 17.54
N TRP A 423 4.16 12.40 16.53
CA TRP A 423 3.32 11.22 16.71
C TRP A 423 4.06 9.92 16.39
N VAL A 424 3.69 8.86 17.10
CA VAL A 424 4.05 7.47 16.78
C VAL A 424 2.86 6.84 16.06
N TRP A 425 3.12 6.07 15.04
CA TRP A 425 2.11 5.24 14.42
C TRP A 425 2.55 3.78 14.37
N VAL A 426 1.59 2.87 14.50
CA VAL A 426 1.81 1.43 14.38
C VAL A 426 0.69 0.80 13.59
N VAL A 427 1.04 -0.20 12.78
CA VAL A 427 0.09 -1.02 12.03
C VAL A 427 -0.05 -2.38 12.69
N HIS A 428 -1.29 -2.75 12.91
CA HIS A 428 -1.66 -4.07 13.38
C HIS A 428 -2.18 -4.87 12.19
N PRO A 429 -1.66 -6.08 11.92
CA PRO A 429 -2.28 -6.97 10.96
C PRO A 429 -3.72 -7.27 11.41
N GLY A 430 -4.64 -7.30 10.46
CA GLY A 430 -6.08 -7.28 10.61
C GLY A 430 -6.69 -7.99 11.82
N GLY A 431 -7.69 -7.33 12.36
CA GLY A 431 -8.52 -7.84 13.45
C GLY A 431 -8.00 -7.51 14.86
N ASP A 432 -8.91 -7.10 15.72
CA ASP A 432 -8.71 -7.15 17.17
C ASP A 432 -8.27 -8.58 17.52
N LEU A 433 -7.13 -8.75 18.18
CA LEU A 433 -6.62 -10.06 18.61
C LEU A 433 -7.60 -10.84 19.51
N SER A 434 -8.72 -10.25 19.87
CA SER A 434 -9.82 -10.85 20.60
C SER A 434 -10.99 -11.34 19.72
N VAL A 435 -11.00 -11.01 18.43
CA VAL A 435 -12.01 -11.48 17.48
C VAL A 435 -11.31 -12.36 16.45
N GLU A 436 -11.80 -13.57 16.24
CA GLU A 436 -11.24 -14.47 15.23
C GLU A 436 -11.22 -13.78 13.86
N PRO A 437 -10.10 -13.81 13.12
CA PRO A 437 -9.99 -13.13 11.84
C PRO A 437 -11.04 -13.70 10.89
N ASN A 438 -11.89 -12.81 10.37
CA ASN A 438 -12.75 -13.14 9.26
C ASN A 438 -11.87 -13.49 8.05
N PRO A 439 -11.99 -14.66 7.42
CA PRO A 439 -11.13 -15.09 6.32
C PRO A 439 -11.19 -14.18 5.08
N LEU A 440 -12.15 -13.26 5.01
CA LEU A 440 -12.22 -12.22 3.99
C LEU A 440 -11.67 -10.86 4.47
N SER A 441 -11.32 -10.72 5.74
CA SER A 441 -10.72 -9.50 6.33
C SER A 441 -9.20 -9.56 6.48
N ASP A 442 -8.54 -10.58 5.94
CA ASP A 442 -7.08 -10.76 6.04
C ASP A 442 -6.25 -9.60 5.44
N TRP A 443 -6.89 -8.63 4.82
CA TRP A 443 -6.28 -7.48 4.18
C TRP A 443 -6.48 -6.16 4.93
N HIS A 444 -7.28 -6.13 5.99
CA HIS A 444 -7.44 -4.94 6.81
C HIS A 444 -6.33 -4.83 7.83
N CYS A 445 -5.59 -3.75 7.73
CA CYS A 445 -4.66 -3.34 8.75
C CYS A 445 -5.28 -2.19 9.55
N LEU A 446 -5.10 -2.19 10.85
CA LEU A 446 -5.45 -1.05 11.69
C LEU A 446 -4.21 -0.21 11.94
N LEU A 447 -4.22 1.03 11.47
CA LEU A 447 -3.21 2.01 11.82
C LEU A 447 -3.66 2.74 13.09
N SER A 448 -2.86 2.65 14.13
CA SER A 448 -3.05 3.38 15.39
C SER A 448 -2.06 4.51 15.50
N VAL A 449 -2.52 5.72 15.79
CA VAL A 449 -1.71 6.88 16.12
C VAL A 449 -1.64 7.03 17.62
N LEU A 450 -0.43 7.13 18.13
CA LEU A 450 -0.12 7.09 19.55
C LEU A 450 0.64 8.32 20.00
N ASP A 451 0.46 8.67 21.26
CA ASP A 451 1.29 9.65 21.94
C ASP A 451 2.73 9.12 22.09
N PRO A 452 3.77 9.88 21.75
CA PRO A 452 5.16 9.39 21.72
C PRO A 452 5.77 9.11 23.08
N VAL A 453 5.18 9.65 24.16
CA VAL A 453 5.69 9.52 25.53
C VAL A 453 4.94 8.41 26.28
N THR A 454 3.62 8.48 26.23
CA THR A 454 2.76 7.58 27.01
C THR A 454 2.27 6.38 26.19
N PHE A 455 2.43 6.42 24.87
CA PHE A 455 1.85 5.47 23.90
C PHE A 455 0.32 5.34 24.00
N ALA A 456 -0.33 6.35 24.58
CA ALA A 456 -1.78 6.39 24.63
C ALA A 456 -2.36 6.57 23.22
N LEU A 457 -3.39 5.80 22.92
CA LEU A 457 -4.10 5.86 21.63
C LEU A 457 -4.74 7.23 21.44
N LYS A 458 -4.46 7.88 20.32
CA LYS A 458 -5.08 9.14 19.89
C LYS A 458 -6.21 8.90 18.88
N CYS A 459 -5.91 8.16 17.83
CA CYS A 459 -6.91 7.73 16.85
C CYS A 459 -6.53 6.39 16.24
N ARG A 460 -7.50 5.76 15.59
CA ARG A 460 -7.33 4.50 14.88
C ARG A 460 -8.10 4.58 13.57
N LEU A 461 -7.49 4.09 12.49
CA LEU A 461 -8.14 4.02 11.18
C LEU A 461 -7.82 2.69 10.51
N ALA A 462 -8.78 2.19 9.74
CA ALA A 462 -8.56 1.05 8.86
C ALA A 462 -7.77 1.51 7.62
N VAL A 463 -6.76 0.74 7.24
CA VAL A 463 -5.92 1.00 6.07
C VAL A 463 -5.71 -0.30 5.29
N PHE A 464 -5.46 -0.16 3.98
CA PHE A 464 -5.39 -1.31 3.05
C PHE A 464 -3.99 -1.84 2.82
N SER A 465 -2.99 -1.15 3.31
CA SER A 465 -1.62 -1.57 3.17
C SER A 465 -1.00 -1.82 4.53
N PRO A 466 -0.34 -2.97 4.76
CA PRO A 466 0.43 -3.20 5.96
C PRO A 466 1.68 -2.32 6.04
N TYR A 467 2.00 -1.60 4.95
CA TYR A 467 3.16 -0.73 4.82
C TYR A 467 2.74 0.69 4.43
N PRO A 468 2.10 1.45 5.33
CA PRO A 468 1.71 2.83 5.05
C PRO A 468 2.93 3.73 4.92
N GLU A 469 2.79 4.75 4.09
CA GLU A 469 3.65 5.93 4.12
C GLU A 469 2.93 7.03 4.89
N VAL A 470 3.62 7.59 5.87
CA VAL A 470 3.04 8.58 6.78
C VAL A 470 3.93 9.80 6.84
N SER A 471 3.37 10.95 6.64
CA SER A 471 4.05 12.23 6.75
C SER A 471 3.26 13.20 7.63
N TYR A 472 3.93 14.24 8.10
CA TYR A 472 3.38 15.24 9.00
C TYR A 472 3.61 16.63 8.42
N ASP A 473 2.58 17.47 8.40
CA ASP A 473 2.67 18.83 7.87
C ASP A 473 2.87 19.90 8.95
N GLY A 474 3.16 21.13 8.51
CA GLY A 474 3.35 22.27 9.41
C GLY A 474 2.10 22.71 10.16
N GLU A 475 0.92 22.20 9.81
CA GLU A 475 -0.35 22.48 10.48
C GLU A 475 -0.71 21.45 11.57
N GLY A 476 0.13 20.47 11.77
CA GLY A 476 -0.08 19.44 12.80
C GLY A 476 -0.86 18.23 12.36
N ARG A 477 -1.09 18.05 11.05
CA ARG A 477 -1.88 16.98 10.49
C ARG A 477 -0.98 15.87 9.93
N MET A 478 -1.49 14.65 9.95
CA MET A 478 -0.83 13.49 9.37
C MET A 478 -1.46 13.15 8.02
N TRP A 479 -0.61 12.97 7.03
CA TRP A 479 -0.96 12.49 5.70
C TRP A 479 -0.54 11.04 5.58
N ILE A 480 -1.50 10.17 5.25
CA ILE A 480 -1.30 8.72 5.23
C ILE A 480 -1.65 8.20 3.85
N VAL A 481 -0.71 7.46 3.25
CA VAL A 481 -0.92 6.70 2.02
C VAL A 481 -0.80 5.22 2.35
N ALA A 482 -1.89 4.49 2.18
CA ALA A 482 -1.95 3.06 2.48
C ALA A 482 -3.08 2.38 1.67
N GLY A 483 -2.96 2.43 0.32
CA GLY A 483 -3.99 1.98 -0.61
C GLY A 483 -5.06 3.00 -0.93
N GLY A 484 -4.98 4.13 -0.35
CA GLY A 484 -5.73 5.36 -0.53
C GLY A 484 -4.95 6.45 0.14
N MET A 485 -5.55 7.62 0.28
CA MET A 485 -4.93 8.74 0.96
C MET A 485 -5.88 9.33 2.01
N TRP A 486 -5.35 9.56 3.20
CA TRP A 486 -6.10 10.13 4.31
C TRP A 486 -5.37 11.31 4.92
N LEU A 487 -6.16 12.25 5.40
CA LEU A 487 -5.73 13.36 6.24
C LEU A 487 -6.28 13.11 7.65
N VAL A 488 -5.41 13.13 8.65
CA VAL A 488 -5.75 12.88 10.03
C VAL A 488 -5.22 14.01 10.91
N ASP A 489 -6.08 14.58 11.74
CA ASP A 489 -5.67 15.48 12.80
C ASP A 489 -5.74 14.75 14.17
N PRO A 490 -4.59 14.26 14.69
CA PRO A 490 -4.58 13.52 15.94
C PRO A 490 -4.92 14.36 17.18
N SER A 491 -4.91 15.68 17.07
CA SER A 491 -5.26 16.60 18.15
C SER A 491 -6.78 16.83 18.30
N SER A 492 -7.53 16.53 17.23
CA SER A 492 -8.99 16.71 17.16
C SER A 492 -9.73 15.37 17.27
N ARG A 493 -10.90 15.38 17.94
CA ARG A 493 -11.68 14.14 18.15
C ARG A 493 -12.38 13.59 16.90
N ASN A 494 -12.40 14.31 15.77
CA ASN A 494 -13.32 14.01 14.65
C ASN A 494 -12.72 14.13 13.24
N THR A 495 -11.42 14.01 13.04
CA THR A 495 -10.84 14.32 11.73
C THR A 495 -10.00 13.20 11.13
N VAL A 496 -10.69 12.16 10.67
CA VAL A 496 -10.16 11.33 9.59
C VAL A 496 -10.92 11.71 8.32
N GLN A 497 -10.24 12.30 7.37
CA GLN A 497 -10.79 12.66 6.08
C GLN A 497 -10.07 11.89 4.98
N ARG A 498 -10.83 11.18 4.14
CA ARG A 498 -10.28 10.62 2.91
C ARG A 498 -10.03 11.74 1.91
N VAL A 499 -8.86 11.73 1.30
CA VAL A 499 -8.46 12.70 0.27
C VAL A 499 -8.61 12.03 -1.10
N HIS A 500 -9.47 12.58 -1.95
CA HIS A 500 -9.64 12.14 -3.33
C HIS A 500 -8.72 12.96 -4.22
N LEU A 501 -7.83 12.28 -4.93
CA LEU A 501 -6.89 12.88 -5.89
C LEU A 501 -7.45 12.70 -7.32
N ALA A 502 -8.64 13.24 -7.56
CA ALA A 502 -9.29 13.23 -8.86
C ALA A 502 -8.87 14.44 -9.72
#